data_56c8b86fc966fb6d10f555dd5d4be935
#
_entry.id   56c8b86fc966fb6d10f555dd5d4be935
#
_cell.length_a   1.000
_cell.length_b   1.000
_cell.length_c   1.000
_cell.angle_alpha   90.00
_cell.angle_beta   90.00
_cell.angle_gamma   90.00
#
_symmetry.space_group_name_H-M   'P 1'
#
loop_
_entity.id
_entity.type
_entity.pdbx_description
1 polymer ?
#
loop_
_entity_poly.entity_id
_entity_poly.type
_entity_poly.pdbx_seq_one_letter_code
_entity_poly.pdbx_strand_id
1 'polypeptide(L)'
;MEEAEEVCDATSPKDIAWEVADLLFFALTKCVANGVSLADVEAQLDRRARKITRRKGDAKPKWSNQDGANSQTTFVAEEAKKLGDATVTKSILSPPDETRIKMRVYDAKELSISERKALLSRPIQKTDQIMPIVQDIINNVRTRGDTALLEYTAKFEKAKLSSPVLKAPFPERIMALPEATKKAIDTAFENIRKFHAAQLDSPQDIETMPGIVCSRFARPIERVGLYVPGGTAVLPSTAMMLGIPALVAGCKTIQFATPPRSDGSVVPEIVYIASKVGAKSILLAGGAQAVAALAYGTESIEKCDKIFGPGNQFVTAAKMAVQCDASALVGVDLPAGPSEVLVSTCTVRKSNE
;
A
#
# COMPACT_ATOMS: atom_id res chain seq x y z
N MET A 1 12.99 38.87 4.72
CA MET A 1 11.97 39.48 3.84
C MET A 1 12.25 39.10 2.39
N GLU A 2 13.50 39.04 1.99
CA GLU A 2 13.97 38.56 0.70
C GLU A 2 13.39 37.22 0.29
N GLU A 3 13.56 36.19 1.11
CA GLU A 3 13.01 34.84 0.87
C GLU A 3 11.47 34.78 0.69
N ALA A 4 10.74 35.66 1.37
CA ALA A 4 9.29 35.71 1.21
C ALA A 4 8.85 36.43 -0.08
N GLU A 5 9.68 37.30 -0.62
CA GLU A 5 9.48 37.95 -1.92
C GLU A 5 9.82 36.97 -3.03
N GLU A 6 10.90 36.19 -2.90
CA GLU A 6 11.32 35.16 -3.85
C GLU A 6 10.27 34.07 -4.02
N VAL A 7 9.63 33.62 -2.91
CA VAL A 7 8.46 32.71 -3.00
C VAL A 7 7.30 33.29 -3.80
N CYS A 8 7.10 34.63 -3.70
CA CYS A 8 6.02 35.30 -4.44
C CYS A 8 6.34 35.49 -5.94
N ASP A 9 7.62 35.61 -6.28
CA ASP A 9 8.10 35.83 -7.64
C ASP A 9 8.36 34.52 -8.40
N ALA A 10 8.51 33.42 -7.69
CA ALA A 10 8.69 32.08 -8.27
C ALA A 10 7.48 31.67 -9.11
N THR A 11 7.71 31.28 -10.35
CA THR A 11 6.65 30.97 -11.33
C THR A 11 6.54 29.48 -11.64
N SER A 12 7.63 28.70 -11.50
CA SER A 12 7.60 27.26 -11.74
C SER A 12 7.36 26.48 -10.44
N PRO A 13 6.67 25.31 -10.49
CA PRO A 13 6.47 24.47 -9.31
C PRO A 13 7.78 24.05 -8.61
N LYS A 14 8.88 23.94 -9.37
CA LYS A 14 10.19 23.57 -8.85
C LYS A 14 10.83 24.74 -8.10
N ASP A 15 10.75 25.94 -8.65
CA ASP A 15 11.29 27.13 -8.02
C ASP A 15 10.49 27.50 -6.77
N ILE A 16 9.15 27.41 -6.84
CA ILE A 16 8.28 27.60 -5.67
C ILE A 16 8.66 26.62 -4.53
N ALA A 17 8.91 25.34 -4.85
CA ALA A 17 9.29 24.36 -3.85
C ALA A 17 10.67 24.67 -3.25
N TRP A 18 11.59 25.19 -4.02
CA TRP A 18 12.93 25.59 -3.58
C TRP A 18 12.84 26.78 -2.63
N GLU A 19 12.22 27.86 -3.04
CA GLU A 19 12.09 29.09 -2.26
C GLU A 19 11.29 28.88 -0.96
N VAL A 20 10.24 28.05 -1.00
CA VAL A 20 9.50 27.66 0.22
C VAL A 20 10.37 26.86 1.18
N ALA A 21 11.26 26.00 0.69
CA ALA A 21 12.17 25.25 1.55
C ALA A 21 13.18 26.18 2.24
N ASP A 22 13.73 27.17 1.53
CA ASP A 22 14.65 28.14 2.07
C ASP A 22 13.98 29.05 3.10
N LEU A 23 12.78 29.56 2.80
CA LEU A 23 11.98 30.33 3.75
C LEU A 23 11.71 29.55 5.05
N LEU A 24 11.34 28.27 4.94
CA LEU A 24 11.13 27.42 6.11
C LEU A 24 12.42 27.17 6.89
N PHE A 25 13.53 26.93 6.19
CA PHE A 25 14.84 26.72 6.83
C PHE A 25 15.26 27.95 7.66
N PHE A 26 15.22 29.16 7.07
CA PHE A 26 15.55 30.39 7.78
C PHE A 26 14.58 30.69 8.92
N ALA A 27 13.28 30.47 8.74
CA ALA A 27 12.29 30.66 9.79
C ALA A 27 12.53 29.72 10.98
N LEU A 28 12.77 28.43 10.75
CA LEU A 28 13.06 27.45 11.79
C LEU A 28 14.40 27.73 12.47
N THR A 29 15.44 28.08 11.72
CA THR A 29 16.74 28.46 12.28
C THR A 29 16.61 29.67 13.22
N LYS A 30 15.81 30.66 12.83
CA LYS A 30 15.52 31.85 13.67
C LYS A 30 14.77 31.46 14.95
N CYS A 31 13.82 30.53 14.86
CA CYS A 31 13.10 30.00 16.03
C CYS A 31 14.07 29.34 17.01
N VAL A 32 14.91 28.42 16.52
CA VAL A 32 15.91 27.70 17.35
C VAL A 32 16.88 28.68 18.02
N ALA A 33 17.41 29.65 17.26
CA ALA A 33 18.34 30.66 17.77
C ALA A 33 17.75 31.54 18.87
N ASN A 34 16.42 31.65 18.96
CA ASN A 34 15.72 32.43 19.95
C ASN A 34 14.94 31.59 21.00
N GLY A 35 15.19 30.30 21.06
CA GLY A 35 14.56 29.41 22.05
C GLY A 35 13.05 29.21 21.82
N VAL A 36 12.55 29.50 20.59
CA VAL A 36 11.14 29.27 20.21
C VAL A 36 11.00 27.84 19.75
N SER A 37 10.13 27.08 20.40
CA SER A 37 9.86 25.70 20.02
C SER A 37 8.91 25.59 18.84
N LEU A 38 8.91 24.44 18.16
CA LEU A 38 7.95 24.16 17.08
C LEU A 38 6.49 24.25 17.59
N ALA A 39 6.26 23.81 18.84
CA ALA A 39 4.95 23.91 19.49
C ALA A 39 4.47 25.36 19.65
N ASP A 40 5.39 26.31 19.91
CA ASP A 40 5.05 27.74 19.96
C ASP A 40 4.64 28.28 18.60
N VAL A 41 5.31 27.82 17.53
CA VAL A 41 4.96 28.18 16.15
C VAL A 41 3.60 27.61 15.78
N GLU A 42 3.35 26.35 16.07
CA GLU A 42 2.06 25.66 15.85
C GLU A 42 0.92 26.37 16.59
N ALA A 43 1.13 26.75 17.86
CA ALA A 43 0.15 27.49 18.64
C ALA A 43 -0.20 28.84 18.01
N GLN A 44 0.78 29.52 17.37
CA GLN A 44 0.52 30.77 16.66
C GLN A 44 -0.20 30.56 15.32
N LEU A 45 0.10 29.48 14.61
CA LEU A 45 -0.61 29.10 13.40
C LEU A 45 -2.07 28.74 13.70
N ASP A 46 -2.33 28.01 14.79
CA ASP A 46 -3.68 27.70 15.26
C ASP A 46 -4.47 28.96 15.63
N ARG A 47 -3.85 29.92 16.30
CA ARG A 47 -4.49 31.21 16.59
C ARG A 47 -4.85 31.98 15.32
N ARG A 48 -4.02 31.91 14.27
CA ARG A 48 -4.29 32.55 12.99
C ARG A 48 -5.37 31.78 12.20
N ALA A 49 -5.36 30.46 12.20
CA ALA A 49 -6.38 29.65 11.56
C ALA A 49 -7.78 29.93 12.13
N ARG A 50 -7.90 30.17 13.44
CA ARG A 50 -9.17 30.59 14.08
C ARG A 50 -9.68 31.95 13.62
N LYS A 51 -8.83 32.85 13.09
CA LYS A 51 -9.20 34.18 12.59
C LYS A 51 -9.58 34.16 11.10
N ILE A 52 -9.42 33.05 10.38
CA ILE A 52 -9.70 32.95 8.94
C ILE A 52 -11.14 32.53 8.65
N THR A 53 -12.04 32.49 9.63
CA THR A 53 -13.48 32.47 9.37
C THR A 53 -13.90 33.83 8.78
N ARG A 54 -13.80 33.96 7.46
CA ARG A 54 -14.24 35.18 6.75
C ARG A 54 -15.73 35.36 6.96
N ARG A 55 -16.13 36.55 7.41
CA ARG A 55 -17.53 36.97 7.41
C ARG A 55 -18.02 37.02 5.95
N LYS A 56 -19.27 36.61 5.70
CA LYS A 56 -19.92 36.81 4.39
C LYS A 56 -19.81 38.29 4.02
N GLY A 57 -19.11 38.59 2.93
CA GLY A 57 -18.89 39.98 2.46
C GLY A 57 -17.41 40.43 2.33
N ASP A 58 -16.46 39.70 2.96
CA ASP A 58 -15.05 40.11 2.97
C ASP A 58 -14.22 39.61 1.75
N ALA A 59 -14.83 38.92 0.81
CA ALA A 59 -14.16 38.44 -0.40
C ALA A 59 -13.94 39.55 -1.41
N LYS A 60 -12.70 39.72 -1.90
CA LYS A 60 -12.41 40.65 -3.01
C LYS A 60 -13.20 40.19 -4.25
N PRO A 61 -13.71 41.11 -5.07
CA PRO A 61 -14.59 40.81 -6.23
C PRO A 61 -14.03 39.78 -7.22
N LYS A 62 -12.70 39.70 -7.39
CA LYS A 62 -12.05 38.70 -8.29
C LYS A 62 -12.06 37.26 -7.75
N TRP A 63 -12.47 37.05 -6.51
CA TRP A 63 -12.55 35.69 -5.88
C TRP A 63 -13.99 35.25 -5.67
N SER A 64 -14.99 36.11 -5.98
CA SER A 64 -16.41 35.77 -5.82
C SER A 64 -16.99 34.94 -6.99
N ASN A 65 -16.25 34.77 -8.08
CA ASN A 65 -16.68 34.03 -9.28
C ASN A 65 -16.09 32.64 -9.41
N GLN A 66 -15.56 32.05 -8.32
CA GLN A 66 -15.21 30.62 -8.31
C GLN A 66 -16.27 29.82 -7.55
N ASP A 67 -17.41 29.63 -8.18
CA ASP A 67 -18.45 28.65 -7.81
C ASP A 67 -17.98 27.21 -8.13
N GLY A 68 -16.75 26.84 -7.70
CA GLY A 68 -16.17 25.53 -8.01
C GLY A 68 -15.91 24.62 -6.81
N ALA A 69 -15.92 25.17 -5.58
CA ALA A 69 -15.46 24.41 -4.41
C ALA A 69 -16.56 23.86 -3.51
N ASN A 70 -17.84 24.23 -3.75
CA ASN A 70 -18.97 23.79 -2.92
C ASN A 70 -19.88 22.74 -3.59
N SER A 71 -19.56 22.31 -4.83
CA SER A 71 -20.43 21.35 -5.54
C SER A 71 -20.22 19.89 -5.15
N GLN A 72 -19.08 19.53 -4.57
CA GLN A 72 -18.83 18.12 -4.21
C GLN A 72 -19.52 17.68 -2.91
N THR A 73 -19.66 18.57 -1.93
CA THR A 73 -20.33 18.24 -0.66
C THR A 73 -21.85 18.25 -0.79
N THR A 74 -22.40 19.08 -1.67
CA THR A 74 -23.84 19.10 -1.98
C THR A 74 -24.27 17.93 -2.88
N PHE A 75 -23.38 17.47 -3.78
CA PHE A 75 -23.69 16.35 -4.68
C PHE A 75 -23.87 15.02 -3.91
N VAL A 76 -23.02 14.77 -2.92
CA VAL A 76 -23.14 13.56 -2.06
C VAL A 76 -24.40 13.59 -1.19
N ALA A 77 -24.82 14.77 -0.75
CA ALA A 77 -26.05 14.93 0.06
C ALA A 77 -27.34 14.84 -0.76
N GLU A 78 -27.32 15.25 -2.04
CA GLU A 78 -28.48 15.13 -2.93
C GLU A 78 -28.65 13.72 -3.52
N GLU A 79 -27.57 13.01 -3.82
CA GLU A 79 -27.65 11.59 -4.23
C GLU A 79 -28.13 10.70 -3.08
N ALA A 80 -27.69 10.94 -1.85
CA ALA A 80 -28.20 10.24 -0.67
C ALA A 80 -29.69 10.48 -0.43
N LYS A 81 -30.21 11.64 -0.83
CA LYS A 81 -31.65 11.98 -0.75
C LYS A 81 -32.45 11.34 -1.88
N LYS A 82 -31.89 11.07 -3.03
CA LYS A 82 -32.53 10.40 -4.18
C LYS A 82 -32.64 8.89 -4.02
N LEU A 83 -31.81 8.27 -3.18
CA LEU A 83 -31.82 6.82 -2.91
C LEU A 83 -32.86 6.37 -1.88
N GLY A 84 -33.69 7.25 -1.35
CA GLY A 84 -34.94 6.94 -0.65
C GLY A 84 -34.87 5.90 0.47
N ASP A 85 -33.74 5.61 1.04
CA ASP A 85 -33.58 4.53 2.00
C ASP A 85 -33.23 5.06 3.40
N ALA A 86 -34.26 5.24 4.21
CA ALA A 86 -34.20 5.61 5.62
C ALA A 86 -33.44 4.57 6.49
N THR A 87 -33.02 3.44 5.89
CA THR A 87 -32.36 2.33 6.57
C THR A 87 -30.82 2.56 6.70
N VAL A 88 -30.21 3.29 5.76
CA VAL A 88 -28.75 3.52 5.77
C VAL A 88 -28.36 4.52 6.87
N THR A 89 -29.19 5.52 7.13
CA THR A 89 -28.91 6.53 8.16
C THR A 89 -29.11 6.00 9.58
N LYS A 90 -29.95 4.98 9.76
CA LYS A 90 -30.17 4.35 11.09
C LYS A 90 -29.02 3.41 11.50
N SER A 91 -28.28 2.82 10.55
CA SER A 91 -27.17 1.90 10.88
C SER A 91 -25.92 2.62 11.39
N ILE A 92 -25.77 3.92 11.08
CA ILE A 92 -24.61 4.72 11.52
C ILE A 92 -24.81 5.29 12.95
N LEU A 93 -26.06 5.35 13.42
CA LEU A 93 -26.45 5.91 14.72
C LEU A 93 -26.99 4.89 15.72
N SER A 94 -26.84 3.60 15.44
CA SER A 94 -27.18 2.55 16.42
C SER A 94 -26.25 2.67 17.63
N PRO A 95 -26.73 2.58 18.87
CA PRO A 95 -25.89 2.57 20.04
C PRO A 95 -24.90 1.41 19.93
N PRO A 96 -23.65 1.57 20.41
CA PRO A 96 -22.63 0.55 20.27
C PRO A 96 -23.11 -0.73 20.95
N ASP A 97 -23.19 -1.80 20.17
CA ASP A 97 -23.43 -3.14 20.65
C ASP A 97 -22.31 -3.51 21.65
N GLU A 98 -22.69 -3.91 22.86
CA GLU A 98 -21.71 -4.26 23.92
C GLU A 98 -20.83 -5.46 23.54
N THR A 99 -21.20 -6.20 22.51
CA THR A 99 -20.40 -7.31 21.96
C THR A 99 -19.27 -6.88 21.02
N ARG A 100 -19.16 -5.58 20.68
CA ARG A 100 -18.09 -5.07 19.84
C ARG A 100 -16.75 -5.15 20.57
N ILE A 101 -15.73 -5.65 19.86
CA ILE A 101 -14.34 -5.62 20.31
C ILE A 101 -13.94 -4.19 20.63
N LYS A 102 -13.71 -3.91 21.92
CA LYS A 102 -13.25 -2.60 22.39
C LYS A 102 -11.73 -2.58 22.36
N MET A 103 -11.15 -1.54 21.79
CA MET A 103 -9.71 -1.29 21.92
C MET A 103 -9.38 -0.96 23.39
N ARG A 104 -8.24 -1.42 23.87
CA ARG A 104 -7.73 -1.03 25.18
C ARG A 104 -7.33 0.45 25.12
N VAL A 105 -7.79 1.22 26.06
CA VAL A 105 -7.46 2.65 26.20
C VAL A 105 -6.56 2.80 27.42
N TYR A 106 -5.49 3.55 27.28
CA TYR A 106 -4.54 3.83 28.34
C TYR A 106 -4.35 5.34 28.46
N ASP A 107 -4.48 5.88 29.68
CA ASP A 107 -4.10 7.28 29.94
C ASP A 107 -2.60 7.34 30.21
N ALA A 108 -1.87 8.08 29.37
CA ALA A 108 -0.42 8.22 29.51
C ALA A 108 0.01 8.90 30.83
N LYS A 109 -0.89 9.62 31.50
CA LYS A 109 -0.62 10.27 32.82
C LYS A 109 -0.67 9.27 33.96
N GLU A 110 -1.44 8.19 33.81
CA GLU A 110 -1.62 7.15 34.83
C GLU A 110 -0.58 6.04 34.74
N LEU A 111 0.15 5.97 33.61
CA LEU A 111 1.15 4.95 33.37
C LEU A 111 2.51 5.29 33.99
N SER A 112 3.13 4.32 34.64
CA SER A 112 4.54 4.38 35.00
C SER A 112 5.44 4.39 33.75
N ILE A 113 6.68 4.85 33.91
CA ILE A 113 7.67 4.89 32.84
C ILE A 113 7.90 3.48 32.24
N SER A 114 7.93 2.44 33.07
CA SER A 114 8.12 1.05 32.66
C SER A 114 6.93 0.51 31.86
N GLU A 115 5.69 0.78 32.28
CA GLU A 115 4.47 0.40 31.58
C GLU A 115 4.36 1.11 30.22
N ARG A 116 4.66 2.41 30.19
CA ARG A 116 4.68 3.19 28.95
C ARG A 116 5.72 2.65 27.97
N LYS A 117 6.92 2.29 28.44
CA LYS A 117 7.96 1.69 27.62
C LYS A 117 7.53 0.31 27.08
N ALA A 118 6.86 -0.51 27.91
CA ALA A 118 6.33 -1.81 27.48
C ALA A 118 5.22 -1.67 26.42
N LEU A 119 4.31 -0.71 26.58
CA LEU A 119 3.24 -0.44 25.61
C LEU A 119 3.77 0.10 24.28
N LEU A 120 4.84 0.87 24.29
CA LEU A 120 5.48 1.44 23.10
C LEU A 120 6.51 0.49 22.46
N SER A 121 6.78 -0.67 23.08
CA SER A 121 7.69 -1.65 22.47
C SER A 121 7.05 -2.31 21.27
N ARG A 122 7.84 -2.50 20.21
CA ARG A 122 7.38 -3.23 19.02
C ARG A 122 7.04 -4.68 19.38
N PRO A 123 5.88 -5.19 18.96
CA PRO A 123 5.56 -6.60 19.12
C PRO A 123 6.55 -7.45 18.30
N ILE A 124 7.18 -8.43 18.97
CA ILE A 124 8.06 -9.39 18.31
C ILE A 124 7.19 -10.51 17.73
N GLN A 125 7.33 -10.77 16.45
CA GLN A 125 6.66 -11.91 15.82
C GLN A 125 7.29 -13.21 16.32
N LYS A 126 6.48 -14.08 16.93
CA LYS A 126 6.93 -15.39 17.43
C LYS A 126 7.00 -16.40 16.27
N THR A 127 8.00 -16.26 15.42
CA THR A 127 8.19 -17.08 14.22
C THR A 127 8.44 -18.54 14.55
N ASP A 128 9.05 -18.83 15.70
CA ASP A 128 9.42 -20.20 16.12
C ASP A 128 8.23 -21.14 16.26
N GLN A 129 7.07 -20.61 16.66
CA GLN A 129 5.85 -21.44 16.84
C GLN A 129 5.20 -21.83 15.51
N ILE A 130 5.35 -21.01 14.47
CA ILE A 130 4.71 -21.24 13.17
C ILE A 130 5.65 -21.92 12.17
N MET A 131 6.96 -21.85 12.39
CA MET A 131 7.97 -22.38 11.48
C MET A 131 7.79 -23.88 11.18
N PRO A 132 7.49 -24.77 12.17
CA PRO A 132 7.24 -26.19 11.88
C PRO A 132 6.06 -26.40 10.92
N ILE A 133 4.97 -25.64 11.11
CA ILE A 133 3.78 -25.70 10.24
C ILE A 133 4.11 -25.22 8.82
N VAL A 134 4.86 -24.12 8.73
CA VAL A 134 5.27 -23.56 7.45
C VAL A 134 6.19 -24.52 6.70
N GLN A 135 7.14 -25.14 7.40
CA GLN A 135 8.07 -26.10 6.81
C GLN A 135 7.35 -27.34 6.27
N ASP A 136 6.35 -27.83 7.00
CA ASP A 136 5.51 -28.95 6.56
C ASP A 136 4.74 -28.58 5.27
N ILE A 137 4.15 -27.39 5.21
CA ILE A 137 3.46 -26.90 4.00
C ILE A 137 4.43 -26.80 2.84
N ILE A 138 5.62 -26.22 3.03
CA ILE A 138 6.65 -26.09 1.99
C ILE A 138 7.03 -27.48 1.46
N ASN A 139 7.33 -28.42 2.34
CA ASN A 139 7.71 -29.79 1.96
C ASN A 139 6.61 -30.50 1.16
N ASN A 140 5.36 -30.36 1.59
CA ASN A 140 4.22 -30.94 0.90
C ASN A 140 4.03 -30.35 -0.52
N VAL A 141 4.11 -29.02 -0.67
CA VAL A 141 3.98 -28.40 -1.99
C VAL A 141 5.16 -28.81 -2.88
N ARG A 142 6.38 -28.85 -2.34
CA ARG A 142 7.56 -29.26 -3.10
C ARG A 142 7.48 -30.69 -3.61
N THR A 143 6.89 -31.60 -2.86
CA THR A 143 6.85 -33.03 -3.20
C THR A 143 5.59 -33.43 -3.97
N ARG A 144 4.45 -32.76 -3.76
CA ARG A 144 3.14 -33.13 -4.29
C ARG A 144 2.55 -32.09 -5.25
N GLY A 145 3.27 -30.98 -5.48
CA GLY A 145 2.91 -29.98 -6.47
C GLY A 145 1.48 -29.45 -6.37
N ASP A 146 0.80 -29.45 -7.50
CA ASP A 146 -0.59 -28.94 -7.64
C ASP A 146 -1.58 -29.66 -6.72
N THR A 147 -1.38 -30.94 -6.45
CA THR A 147 -2.25 -31.69 -5.54
C THR A 147 -2.25 -31.10 -4.13
N ALA A 148 -1.07 -30.79 -3.60
CA ALA A 148 -0.96 -30.15 -2.29
C ALA A 148 -1.57 -28.72 -2.30
N LEU A 149 -1.37 -27.96 -3.39
CA LEU A 149 -1.97 -26.64 -3.53
C LEU A 149 -3.49 -26.69 -3.47
N LEU A 150 -4.12 -27.58 -4.20
CA LEU A 150 -5.58 -27.74 -4.22
C LEU A 150 -6.13 -28.15 -2.85
N GLU A 151 -5.45 -29.08 -2.16
CA GLU A 151 -5.82 -29.50 -0.81
C GLU A 151 -5.72 -28.34 0.20
N TYR A 152 -4.61 -27.58 0.19
CA TYR A 152 -4.44 -26.45 1.08
C TYR A 152 -5.41 -25.32 0.77
N THR A 153 -5.69 -25.04 -0.51
CA THR A 153 -6.70 -24.05 -0.91
C THR A 153 -8.10 -24.46 -0.43
N ALA A 154 -8.46 -25.72 -0.56
CA ALA A 154 -9.73 -26.21 -0.03
C ALA A 154 -9.79 -26.15 1.51
N LYS A 155 -8.67 -26.38 2.20
CA LYS A 155 -8.58 -26.34 3.66
C LYS A 155 -8.63 -24.91 4.21
N PHE A 156 -7.87 -23.98 3.65
CA PHE A 156 -7.67 -22.64 4.20
C PHE A 156 -8.63 -21.61 3.62
N GLU A 157 -8.78 -21.56 2.29
CA GLU A 157 -9.64 -20.63 1.58
C GLU A 157 -11.08 -21.14 1.40
N LYS A 158 -11.32 -22.42 1.74
CA LYS A 158 -12.63 -23.09 1.55
C LYS A 158 -13.09 -23.19 0.10
N ALA A 159 -12.19 -22.99 -0.84
CA ALA A 159 -12.45 -23.04 -2.28
C ALA A 159 -12.07 -24.40 -2.87
N LYS A 160 -12.99 -25.02 -3.60
CA LYS A 160 -12.74 -26.25 -4.37
C LYS A 160 -12.44 -25.85 -5.80
N LEU A 161 -11.21 -26.01 -6.23
CA LEU A 161 -10.74 -25.65 -7.56
C LEU A 161 -10.43 -26.89 -8.38
N SER A 162 -10.66 -26.83 -9.70
CA SER A 162 -10.22 -27.84 -10.66
C SER A 162 -8.77 -27.63 -11.11
N SER A 163 -8.27 -26.39 -11.02
CA SER A 163 -6.90 -26.00 -11.34
C SER A 163 -6.45 -24.91 -10.38
N PRO A 164 -5.22 -24.96 -9.86
CA PRO A 164 -4.72 -23.95 -8.96
C PRO A 164 -4.27 -22.67 -9.71
N VAL A 165 -4.27 -22.63 -11.05
CA VAL A 165 -3.71 -21.54 -11.85
C VAL A 165 -4.67 -21.10 -12.94
N LEU A 166 -4.83 -19.78 -13.07
CA LEU A 166 -5.39 -19.13 -14.25
C LEU A 166 -4.24 -18.70 -15.15
N LYS A 167 -4.28 -19.09 -16.43
CA LYS A 167 -3.28 -18.71 -17.46
C LYS A 167 -3.82 -17.62 -18.36
N ALA A 168 -2.95 -16.71 -18.78
CA ALA A 168 -3.28 -15.73 -19.81
C ALA A 168 -3.49 -16.42 -21.20
N PRO A 169 -4.33 -15.85 -22.08
CA PRO A 169 -5.15 -14.65 -21.90
C PRO A 169 -6.32 -14.88 -20.93
N PHE A 170 -6.55 -13.92 -20.03
CA PHE A 170 -7.64 -14.02 -19.07
C PHE A 170 -8.98 -13.73 -19.74
N PRO A 171 -10.04 -14.53 -19.49
CA PRO A 171 -11.35 -14.30 -20.07
C PRO A 171 -11.96 -12.96 -19.62
N GLU A 172 -12.56 -12.19 -20.54
CA GLU A 172 -13.16 -10.89 -20.25
C GLU A 172 -14.21 -10.94 -19.13
N ARG A 173 -14.98 -12.01 -19.08
CA ARG A 173 -16.05 -12.20 -18.05
C ARG A 173 -15.54 -12.15 -16.62
N ILE A 174 -14.28 -12.56 -16.36
CA ILE A 174 -13.69 -12.54 -15.01
C ILE A 174 -12.94 -11.23 -14.73
N MET A 175 -12.86 -10.34 -15.70
CA MET A 175 -12.30 -8.98 -15.59
C MET A 175 -13.41 -7.90 -15.66
N ALA A 176 -14.68 -8.30 -15.66
CA ALA A 176 -15.79 -7.37 -15.77
C ALA A 176 -15.87 -6.46 -14.55
N LEU A 177 -15.72 -5.15 -14.76
CA LEU A 177 -15.71 -4.11 -13.76
C LEU A 177 -16.66 -2.97 -14.14
N PRO A 178 -17.27 -2.29 -13.16
CA PRO A 178 -17.95 -1.01 -13.40
C PRO A 178 -16.99 -0.02 -14.08
N GLU A 179 -17.49 0.74 -15.06
CA GLU A 179 -16.65 1.66 -15.83
C GLU A 179 -15.93 2.70 -14.97
N ALA A 180 -16.58 3.19 -13.90
CA ALA A 180 -15.97 4.10 -12.93
C ALA A 180 -14.75 3.47 -12.24
N THR A 181 -14.86 2.20 -11.81
CA THR A 181 -13.76 1.44 -11.17
C THR A 181 -12.62 1.21 -12.16
N LYS A 182 -12.93 0.83 -13.39
CA LYS A 182 -11.95 0.64 -14.45
C LYS A 182 -11.16 1.92 -14.72
N LYS A 183 -11.88 3.05 -14.89
CA LYS A 183 -11.25 4.36 -15.09
C LYS A 183 -10.36 4.78 -13.91
N ALA A 184 -10.78 4.50 -12.66
CA ALA A 184 -9.97 4.77 -11.48
C ALA A 184 -8.67 3.95 -11.47
N ILE A 185 -8.76 2.64 -11.76
CA ILE A 185 -7.59 1.76 -11.88
C ILE A 185 -6.67 2.26 -13.00
N ASP A 186 -7.22 2.62 -14.18
CA ASP A 186 -6.42 3.10 -15.30
C ASP A 186 -5.68 4.40 -14.98
N THR A 187 -6.33 5.32 -14.29
CA THR A 187 -5.69 6.57 -13.82
C THR A 187 -4.57 6.28 -12.84
N ALA A 188 -4.82 5.43 -11.83
CA ALA A 188 -3.81 5.04 -10.86
C ALA A 188 -2.65 4.28 -11.51
N PHE A 189 -2.94 3.39 -12.46
CA PHE A 189 -1.96 2.64 -13.22
C PHE A 189 -0.96 3.58 -13.93
N GLU A 190 -1.46 4.58 -14.65
CA GLU A 190 -0.60 5.54 -15.37
C GLU A 190 0.22 6.41 -14.43
N ASN A 191 -0.32 6.83 -13.30
CA ASN A 191 0.42 7.59 -12.30
C ASN A 191 1.59 6.77 -11.72
N ILE A 192 1.32 5.52 -11.33
CA ILE A 192 2.34 4.62 -10.80
C ILE A 192 3.39 4.30 -11.87
N ARG A 193 2.95 4.04 -13.11
CA ARG A 193 3.85 3.74 -14.22
C ARG A 193 4.82 4.90 -14.50
N LYS A 194 4.31 6.14 -14.56
CA LYS A 194 5.13 7.34 -14.77
C LYS A 194 6.17 7.51 -13.66
N PHE A 195 5.75 7.34 -12.41
CA PHE A 195 6.65 7.47 -11.27
C PHE A 195 7.78 6.44 -11.31
N HIS A 196 7.45 5.16 -11.54
CA HIS A 196 8.46 4.10 -11.60
C HIS A 196 9.33 4.17 -12.86
N ALA A 197 8.81 4.65 -13.99
CA ALA A 197 9.61 4.86 -15.19
C ALA A 197 10.73 5.89 -14.97
N ALA A 198 10.48 6.91 -14.16
CA ALA A 198 11.48 7.92 -13.79
C ALA A 198 12.59 7.38 -12.84
N GLN A 199 12.41 6.20 -12.25
CA GLN A 199 13.38 5.57 -11.36
C GLN A 199 14.37 4.64 -12.09
N LEU A 200 14.21 4.45 -13.39
CA LEU A 200 15.14 3.63 -14.16
C LEU A 200 16.50 4.33 -14.28
N ASP A 201 17.52 3.69 -13.75
CA ASP A 201 18.90 4.16 -13.86
C ASP A 201 19.43 3.99 -15.30
N SER A 202 20.13 5.01 -15.79
CA SER A 202 20.92 4.90 -17.00
C SER A 202 22.22 4.11 -16.72
N PRO A 203 22.76 3.36 -17.70
CA PRO A 203 24.08 2.76 -17.57
C PRO A 203 25.14 3.84 -17.26
N GLN A 204 26.08 3.50 -16.41
CA GLN A 204 27.16 4.39 -16.00
C GLN A 204 28.51 3.71 -16.23
N ASP A 205 29.42 4.43 -16.87
CA ASP A 205 30.83 4.03 -17.03
C ASP A 205 31.70 5.06 -16.29
N ILE A 206 32.48 4.60 -15.33
CA ILE A 206 33.31 5.45 -14.47
C ILE A 206 34.75 5.01 -14.60
N GLU A 207 35.61 5.87 -15.13
CA GLU A 207 37.06 5.64 -15.10
C GLU A 207 37.55 5.93 -13.67
N THR A 208 37.94 4.87 -12.95
CA THR A 208 38.40 4.95 -11.56
C THR A 208 39.89 5.26 -11.43
N MET A 209 40.66 4.93 -12.45
CA MET A 209 42.05 5.32 -12.66
C MET A 209 42.39 5.18 -14.15
N PRO A 210 43.48 5.80 -14.65
CA PRO A 210 43.82 5.77 -16.07
C PRO A 210 43.78 4.36 -16.68
N GLY A 211 42.90 4.14 -17.66
CA GLY A 211 42.74 2.87 -18.36
C GLY A 211 41.86 1.82 -17.65
N ILE A 212 41.30 2.11 -16.46
CA ILE A 212 40.39 1.19 -15.74
C ILE A 212 39.00 1.81 -15.65
N VAL A 213 38.05 1.21 -16.38
CA VAL A 213 36.61 1.64 -16.40
C VAL A 213 35.75 0.62 -15.67
N CYS A 214 34.99 1.11 -14.68
CA CYS A 214 33.98 0.33 -13.97
C CYS A 214 32.60 0.68 -14.54
N SER A 215 31.90 -0.34 -15.06
CA SER A 215 30.57 -0.18 -15.63
C SER A 215 29.48 -0.68 -14.69
N ARG A 216 28.38 0.12 -14.55
CA ARG A 216 27.18 -0.27 -13.84
C ARG A 216 25.96 -0.20 -14.77
N PHE A 217 25.18 -1.26 -14.82
CA PHE A 217 23.91 -1.27 -15.54
C PHE A 217 22.90 -2.16 -14.81
N ALA A 218 21.62 -1.78 -14.91
CA ALA A 218 20.52 -2.56 -14.35
C ALA A 218 20.03 -3.60 -15.36
N ARG A 219 19.67 -4.79 -14.88
CA ARG A 219 18.95 -5.82 -15.66
C ARG A 219 17.68 -6.22 -14.95
N PRO A 220 16.58 -6.45 -15.68
CA PRO A 220 15.37 -6.97 -15.09
C PRO A 220 15.59 -8.38 -14.52
N ILE A 221 14.89 -8.68 -13.43
CA ILE A 221 14.73 -10.05 -12.95
C ILE A 221 13.82 -10.78 -13.94
N GLU A 222 14.20 -11.97 -14.38
CA GLU A 222 13.51 -12.62 -15.49
C GLU A 222 12.10 -13.09 -15.10
N ARG A 223 11.98 -13.78 -13.95
CA ARG A 223 10.73 -14.38 -13.48
C ARG A 223 10.40 -13.87 -12.07
N VAL A 224 9.30 -13.14 -11.94
CA VAL A 224 8.87 -12.59 -10.66
C VAL A 224 7.54 -13.15 -10.22
N GLY A 225 7.46 -13.52 -8.95
CA GLY A 225 6.23 -13.92 -8.26
C GLY A 225 5.72 -12.76 -7.41
N LEU A 226 4.49 -12.33 -7.64
CA LEU A 226 3.87 -11.18 -6.99
C LEU A 226 2.73 -11.64 -6.09
N TYR A 227 2.97 -11.69 -4.80
CA TYR A 227 1.98 -12.12 -3.82
C TYR A 227 1.05 -10.95 -3.46
N VAL A 228 -0.23 -11.10 -3.75
CA VAL A 228 -1.28 -10.14 -3.40
C VAL A 228 -2.16 -10.76 -2.32
N PRO A 229 -2.16 -10.23 -1.10
CA PRO A 229 -2.99 -10.75 -0.03
C PRO A 229 -4.47 -10.61 -0.38
N GLY A 230 -5.26 -11.58 0.04
CA GLY A 230 -6.71 -11.60 -0.03
C GLY A 230 -7.30 -11.80 1.36
N GLY A 231 -8.58 -12.09 1.44
CA GLY A 231 -9.32 -12.31 2.70
C GLY A 231 -10.37 -11.23 2.91
N THR A 232 -10.35 -10.54 4.04
CA THR A 232 -11.38 -9.55 4.39
C THR A 232 -11.34 -8.27 3.56
N ALA A 233 -10.21 -7.93 2.95
CA ALA A 233 -10.05 -6.75 2.11
C ALA A 233 -9.41 -7.10 0.77
N VAL A 234 -10.00 -6.59 -0.30
CA VAL A 234 -9.42 -6.61 -1.64
C VAL A 234 -8.46 -5.46 -1.78
N LEU A 235 -7.23 -5.73 -2.24
CA LEU A 235 -6.19 -4.72 -2.36
C LEU A 235 -5.68 -4.60 -3.82
N PRO A 236 -6.47 -3.99 -4.73
CA PRO A 236 -6.03 -3.72 -6.11
C PRO A 236 -4.77 -2.85 -6.15
N SER A 237 -4.61 -1.96 -5.18
CA SER A 237 -3.41 -1.13 -5.01
C SER A 237 -2.14 -1.97 -4.86
N THR A 238 -2.18 -3.06 -4.09
CA THR A 238 -1.03 -3.97 -3.94
C THR A 238 -0.69 -4.62 -5.28
N ALA A 239 -1.69 -5.07 -6.05
CA ALA A 239 -1.45 -5.65 -7.38
C ALA A 239 -0.80 -4.63 -8.33
N MET A 240 -1.25 -3.37 -8.31
CA MET A 240 -0.64 -2.29 -9.11
C MET A 240 0.79 -1.97 -8.65
N MET A 241 1.01 -1.80 -7.34
CA MET A 241 2.32 -1.45 -6.77
C MET A 241 3.37 -2.54 -6.93
N LEU A 242 2.97 -3.78 -7.18
CA LEU A 242 3.87 -4.90 -7.51
C LEU A 242 4.00 -5.10 -9.02
N GLY A 243 2.88 -5.12 -9.74
CA GLY A 243 2.85 -5.46 -11.16
C GLY A 243 3.42 -4.36 -12.06
N ILE A 244 3.12 -3.10 -11.77
CA ILE A 244 3.58 -1.99 -12.60
C ILE A 244 5.11 -1.80 -12.54
N PRO A 245 5.77 -1.83 -11.36
CA PRO A 245 7.23 -1.83 -11.32
C PRO A 245 7.86 -3.02 -12.05
N ALA A 246 7.26 -4.21 -11.97
CA ALA A 246 7.74 -5.38 -12.71
C ALA A 246 7.64 -5.19 -14.23
N LEU A 247 6.54 -4.60 -14.71
CA LEU A 247 6.34 -4.23 -16.11
C LEU A 247 7.37 -3.17 -16.55
N VAL A 248 7.54 -2.10 -15.78
CA VAL A 248 8.48 -1.00 -16.07
C VAL A 248 9.92 -1.49 -16.08
N ALA A 249 10.29 -2.37 -15.15
CA ALA A 249 11.62 -2.99 -15.10
C ALA A 249 11.89 -3.94 -16.28
N GLY A 250 10.87 -4.36 -17.02
CA GLY A 250 11.00 -5.26 -18.17
C GLY A 250 11.10 -6.74 -17.77
N CYS A 251 10.51 -7.15 -16.64
CA CYS A 251 10.45 -8.57 -16.26
C CYS A 251 9.70 -9.38 -17.30
N LYS A 252 10.30 -10.48 -17.78
CA LYS A 252 9.73 -11.29 -18.88
C LYS A 252 8.54 -12.15 -18.44
N THR A 253 8.63 -12.71 -17.23
CA THR A 253 7.59 -13.57 -16.66
C THR A 253 7.09 -12.95 -15.36
N ILE A 254 5.86 -12.44 -15.39
CA ILE A 254 5.17 -11.91 -14.23
C ILE A 254 4.07 -12.90 -13.85
N GLN A 255 4.11 -13.40 -12.61
CA GLN A 255 3.14 -14.33 -12.07
C GLN A 255 2.55 -13.75 -10.79
N PHE A 256 1.23 -13.64 -10.73
CA PHE A 256 0.55 -13.26 -9.49
C PHE A 256 0.22 -14.48 -8.66
N ALA A 257 0.15 -14.30 -7.35
CA ALA A 257 -0.45 -15.27 -6.43
C ALA A 257 -1.43 -14.53 -5.51
N THR A 258 -2.66 -14.98 -5.46
CA THR A 258 -3.70 -14.41 -4.60
C THR A 258 -4.69 -15.49 -4.20
N PRO A 259 -5.17 -15.52 -2.94
CA PRO A 259 -6.17 -16.50 -2.53
C PRO A 259 -7.48 -16.28 -3.30
N PRO A 260 -8.15 -17.34 -3.74
CA PRO A 260 -9.48 -17.25 -4.32
C PRO A 260 -10.51 -16.95 -3.24
N ARG A 261 -11.70 -16.53 -3.65
CA ARG A 261 -12.88 -16.49 -2.78
C ARG A 261 -13.37 -17.92 -2.51
N SER A 262 -14.22 -18.11 -1.51
CA SER A 262 -14.74 -19.43 -1.14
C SER A 262 -15.55 -20.12 -2.25
N ASP A 263 -16.09 -19.35 -3.20
CA ASP A 263 -16.75 -19.85 -4.40
C ASP A 263 -15.79 -20.22 -5.55
N GLY A 264 -14.47 -20.07 -5.31
CA GLY A 264 -13.42 -20.31 -6.29
C GLY A 264 -13.17 -19.14 -7.25
N SER A 265 -13.93 -18.04 -7.15
CA SER A 265 -13.74 -16.87 -8.01
C SER A 265 -12.51 -16.05 -7.56
N VAL A 266 -11.98 -15.29 -8.52
CA VAL A 266 -10.90 -14.30 -8.28
C VAL A 266 -11.50 -12.91 -8.33
N VAL A 267 -10.89 -12.01 -7.60
CA VAL A 267 -11.25 -10.59 -7.59
C VAL A 267 -11.03 -9.99 -8.97
N PRO A 268 -12.08 -9.48 -9.66
CA PRO A 268 -11.97 -8.99 -11.03
C PRO A 268 -10.95 -7.88 -11.22
N GLU A 269 -10.79 -7.00 -10.21
CA GLU A 269 -9.81 -5.91 -10.22
C GLU A 269 -8.37 -6.44 -10.31
N ILE A 270 -8.05 -7.52 -9.58
CA ILE A 270 -6.72 -8.14 -9.61
C ILE A 270 -6.48 -8.78 -10.99
N VAL A 271 -7.47 -9.47 -11.56
CA VAL A 271 -7.36 -10.08 -12.89
C VAL A 271 -7.18 -9.01 -13.97
N TYR A 272 -7.92 -7.90 -13.88
CA TYR A 272 -7.79 -6.77 -14.80
C TYR A 272 -6.39 -6.15 -14.76
N ILE A 273 -5.85 -5.92 -13.56
CA ILE A 273 -4.50 -5.39 -13.37
C ILE A 273 -3.46 -6.40 -13.88
N ALA A 274 -3.59 -7.68 -13.56
CA ALA A 274 -2.71 -8.73 -14.06
C ALA A 274 -2.69 -8.78 -15.60
N SER A 275 -3.85 -8.64 -16.25
CA SER A 275 -3.95 -8.52 -17.70
C SER A 275 -3.21 -7.30 -18.24
N LYS A 276 -3.38 -6.13 -17.61
CA LYS A 276 -2.73 -4.88 -18.05
C LYS A 276 -1.21 -4.91 -17.92
N VAL A 277 -0.66 -5.56 -16.90
CA VAL A 277 0.80 -5.69 -16.73
C VAL A 277 1.38 -6.85 -17.57
N GLY A 278 0.55 -7.58 -18.32
CA GLY A 278 1.01 -8.70 -19.14
C GLY A 278 1.40 -9.93 -18.32
N ALA A 279 0.75 -10.17 -17.18
CA ALA A 279 1.02 -11.34 -16.36
C ALA A 279 0.73 -12.64 -17.10
N LYS A 280 1.63 -13.62 -16.98
CA LYS A 280 1.52 -14.95 -17.60
C LYS A 280 0.46 -15.82 -16.93
N SER A 281 0.34 -15.67 -15.60
CA SER A 281 -0.57 -16.50 -14.79
C SER A 281 -0.94 -15.85 -13.46
N ILE A 282 -2.01 -16.36 -12.88
CA ILE A 282 -2.44 -16.06 -11.50
C ILE A 282 -2.58 -17.39 -10.76
N LEU A 283 -1.75 -17.61 -9.75
CA LEU A 283 -1.85 -18.73 -8.82
C LEU A 283 -2.99 -18.44 -7.81
N LEU A 284 -3.96 -19.33 -7.76
CA LEU A 284 -5.15 -19.25 -6.89
C LEU A 284 -4.86 -19.90 -5.53
N ALA A 285 -3.91 -19.34 -4.82
CA ALA A 285 -3.53 -19.82 -3.48
C ALA A 285 -3.04 -18.64 -2.64
N GLY A 286 -3.26 -18.71 -1.34
CA GLY A 286 -2.74 -17.78 -0.34
C GLY A 286 -1.65 -18.43 0.52
N GLY A 287 -1.21 -17.73 1.57
CA GLY A 287 -0.36 -18.30 2.62
C GLY A 287 1.00 -18.84 2.19
N ALA A 288 1.51 -19.74 3.02
CA ALA A 288 2.82 -20.37 2.82
C ALA A 288 2.88 -21.27 1.57
N GLN A 289 1.74 -21.90 1.19
CA GLN A 289 1.66 -22.76 0.02
C GLN A 289 1.86 -21.98 -1.29
N ALA A 290 1.38 -20.74 -1.36
CA ALA A 290 1.61 -19.89 -2.51
C ALA A 290 3.09 -19.51 -2.65
N VAL A 291 3.74 -19.17 -1.54
CA VAL A 291 5.19 -18.86 -1.54
C VAL A 291 6.00 -20.07 -1.96
N ALA A 292 5.66 -21.27 -1.44
CA ALA A 292 6.33 -22.53 -1.80
C ALA A 292 6.20 -22.80 -3.31
N ALA A 293 4.99 -22.66 -3.88
CA ALA A 293 4.75 -22.88 -5.29
C ALA A 293 5.54 -21.91 -6.18
N LEU A 294 5.61 -20.63 -5.81
CA LEU A 294 6.41 -19.64 -6.55
C LEU A 294 7.92 -19.92 -6.43
N ALA A 295 8.38 -20.44 -5.27
CA ALA A 295 9.78 -20.69 -5.01
C ALA A 295 10.33 -21.93 -5.71
N TYR A 296 9.55 -23.02 -5.75
CA TYR A 296 10.01 -24.28 -6.31
C TYR A 296 9.41 -24.63 -7.68
N GLY A 297 8.30 -23.96 -8.03
CA GLY A 297 7.47 -24.34 -9.17
C GLY A 297 6.59 -25.56 -8.85
N THR A 298 5.58 -25.78 -9.69
CA THR A 298 4.75 -27.00 -9.71
C THR A 298 4.42 -27.35 -11.15
N GLU A 299 3.53 -28.31 -11.39
CA GLU A 299 3.13 -28.69 -12.74
C GLU A 299 2.47 -27.53 -13.49
N SER A 300 1.76 -26.64 -12.78
CA SER A 300 1.00 -25.54 -13.38
C SER A 300 1.68 -24.17 -13.29
N ILE A 301 2.55 -23.95 -12.32
CA ILE A 301 3.21 -22.67 -12.07
C ILE A 301 4.72 -22.78 -12.26
N GLU A 302 5.29 -21.84 -12.99
CA GLU A 302 6.73 -21.78 -13.20
C GLU A 302 7.45 -21.21 -11.99
N LYS A 303 8.61 -21.77 -11.64
CA LYS A 303 9.48 -21.26 -10.58
C LYS A 303 9.89 -19.82 -10.85
N CYS A 304 9.84 -18.97 -9.82
CA CYS A 304 10.29 -17.59 -9.87
C CYS A 304 11.73 -17.42 -9.39
N ASP A 305 12.38 -16.35 -9.86
CA ASP A 305 13.73 -15.95 -9.41
C ASP A 305 13.63 -15.03 -8.18
N LYS A 306 12.52 -14.28 -8.05
CA LYS A 306 12.26 -13.45 -6.89
C LYS A 306 10.78 -13.33 -6.60
N ILE A 307 10.43 -13.33 -5.29
CA ILE A 307 9.07 -13.22 -4.79
C ILE A 307 8.92 -11.89 -4.07
N PHE A 308 7.91 -11.11 -4.44
CA PHE A 308 7.55 -9.84 -3.84
C PHE A 308 6.13 -9.87 -3.29
N GLY A 309 5.85 -9.01 -2.35
CA GLY A 309 4.51 -8.72 -1.85
C GLY A 309 4.36 -8.92 -0.35
N PRO A 310 3.51 -8.11 0.28
CA PRO A 310 3.22 -8.20 1.70
C PRO A 310 2.36 -9.44 2.00
N GLY A 311 2.48 -9.96 3.20
CA GLY A 311 1.68 -11.09 3.65
C GLY A 311 1.59 -11.16 5.17
N ASN A 312 0.80 -12.09 5.65
CA ASN A 312 0.71 -12.39 7.08
C ASN A 312 1.98 -13.11 7.59
N GLN A 313 2.01 -13.40 8.88
CA GLN A 313 3.16 -14.07 9.51
C GLN A 313 3.55 -15.42 8.86
N PHE A 314 2.59 -16.18 8.29
CA PHE A 314 2.88 -17.44 7.59
C PHE A 314 3.57 -17.19 6.25
N VAL A 315 3.15 -16.16 5.52
CA VAL A 315 3.79 -15.74 4.27
C VAL A 315 5.21 -15.23 4.54
N THR A 316 5.37 -14.40 5.58
CA THR A 316 6.69 -13.88 5.99
C THR A 316 7.62 -15.02 6.39
N ALA A 317 7.16 -15.95 7.21
CA ALA A 317 7.95 -17.13 7.62
C ALA A 317 8.32 -18.03 6.43
N ALA A 318 7.38 -18.26 5.50
CA ALA A 318 7.65 -19.03 4.29
C ALA A 318 8.68 -18.34 3.38
N LYS A 319 8.59 -17.01 3.19
CA LYS A 319 9.59 -16.25 2.42
C LYS A 319 10.99 -16.37 3.04
N MET A 320 11.09 -16.26 4.35
CA MET A 320 12.36 -16.45 5.06
C MET A 320 12.90 -17.88 4.89
N ALA A 321 12.04 -18.89 5.01
CA ALA A 321 12.42 -20.28 4.85
C ALA A 321 12.96 -20.59 3.44
N VAL A 322 12.26 -20.15 2.38
CA VAL A 322 12.68 -20.40 0.99
C VAL A 322 13.90 -19.59 0.60
N GLN A 323 14.09 -18.40 1.18
CA GLN A 323 15.28 -17.58 0.93
C GLN A 323 16.55 -18.24 1.49
N CYS A 324 16.43 -18.94 2.62
CA CYS A 324 17.55 -19.65 3.24
C CYS A 324 17.78 -21.06 2.63
N ASP A 325 16.87 -21.56 1.80
CA ASP A 325 17.04 -22.85 1.14
C ASP A 325 17.85 -22.72 -0.15
N ALA A 326 19.08 -23.23 -0.13
CA ALA A 326 19.97 -23.25 -1.29
C ALA A 326 19.40 -23.97 -2.51
N SER A 327 18.41 -24.88 -2.35
CA SER A 327 17.75 -25.57 -3.45
C SER A 327 16.65 -24.73 -4.11
N ALA A 328 16.10 -23.74 -3.41
CA ALA A 328 15.11 -22.83 -3.94
C ALA A 328 15.72 -21.79 -4.89
N LEU A 329 16.93 -21.30 -4.62
CA LEU A 329 17.60 -20.26 -5.42
C LEU A 329 16.66 -19.10 -5.76
N VAL A 330 15.91 -18.62 -4.76
CA VAL A 330 14.90 -17.57 -4.92
C VAL A 330 15.22 -16.40 -3.99
N GLY A 331 15.19 -15.18 -4.51
CA GLY A 331 15.24 -13.99 -3.69
C GLY A 331 13.84 -13.62 -3.16
N VAL A 332 13.80 -12.87 -2.06
CA VAL A 332 12.56 -12.27 -1.56
C VAL A 332 12.76 -10.77 -1.34
N ASP A 333 11.67 -10.03 -1.16
CA ASP A 333 11.69 -8.67 -0.67
C ASP A 333 11.95 -8.62 0.85
N LEU A 334 11.97 -7.43 1.42
CA LEU A 334 12.14 -7.26 2.87
C LEU A 334 10.98 -7.93 3.63
N PRO A 335 11.28 -8.66 4.73
CA PRO A 335 10.24 -9.21 5.59
C PRO A 335 9.34 -8.10 6.13
N ALA A 336 8.04 -8.31 6.10
CA ALA A 336 7.09 -7.37 6.68
C ALA A 336 7.26 -7.31 8.21
N GLY A 337 7.39 -6.10 8.74
CA GLY A 337 7.31 -5.87 10.18
C GLY A 337 5.86 -5.81 10.69
N PRO A 338 5.64 -5.64 12.01
CA PRO A 338 4.32 -5.39 12.55
C PRO A 338 3.72 -4.10 11.98
N SER A 339 2.40 -4.08 11.77
CA SER A 339 1.70 -2.86 11.35
C SER A 339 1.61 -1.87 12.50
N GLU A 340 1.96 -0.63 12.23
CA GLU A 340 1.89 0.47 13.18
C GLU A 340 1.01 1.58 12.60
N VAL A 341 0.09 2.13 13.40
CA VAL A 341 -0.78 3.22 12.99
C VAL A 341 -0.76 4.30 14.05
N LEU A 342 -0.42 5.52 13.65
CA LEU A 342 -0.58 6.72 14.46
C LEU A 342 -1.77 7.51 13.96
N VAL A 343 -2.78 7.71 14.82
CA VAL A 343 -3.91 8.59 14.54
C VAL A 343 -3.75 9.85 15.36
N SER A 344 -3.51 10.98 14.69
CA SER A 344 -3.48 12.29 15.33
C SER A 344 -4.78 13.03 15.05
N THR A 345 -5.47 13.45 16.11
CA THR A 345 -6.71 14.22 15.99
C THR A 345 -6.55 15.56 16.72
N CYS A 346 -6.91 16.65 16.05
CA CYS A 346 -7.10 17.94 16.70
C CYS A 346 -8.53 17.99 17.25
N THR A 347 -8.68 17.85 18.57
CA THR A 347 -9.94 18.18 19.22
C THR A 347 -10.06 19.69 19.33
N VAL A 348 -10.89 20.29 18.50
CA VAL A 348 -11.41 21.64 18.78
C VAL A 348 -12.29 21.52 20.02
N ARG A 349 -11.76 21.88 21.19
CA ARG A 349 -12.61 22.11 22.36
C ARG A 349 -13.63 23.19 21.98
N LYS A 350 -14.89 22.83 21.83
CA LYS A 350 -15.98 23.81 21.92
C LYS A 350 -15.92 24.35 23.35
N SER A 351 -15.45 25.57 23.53
CA SER A 351 -15.73 26.32 24.76
C SER A 351 -17.23 26.49 24.80
N ASN A 352 -17.92 25.80 25.70
CA ASN A 352 -19.25 26.16 26.07
C ASN A 352 -19.14 27.53 26.78
N GLU A 353 -19.63 28.58 26.18
CA GLU A 353 -20.24 29.75 26.77
C GLU A 353 -21.69 29.81 26.31
#